data_112df903d906d9b0623e6260a263ee27
#
_entry.id   112df903d906d9b0623e6260a263ee27
#
_cell.length_a   1.000
_cell.length_b   1.000
_cell.length_c   1.000
_cell.angle_alpha   90.00
_cell.angle_beta   90.00
_cell.angle_gamma   90.00
#
_symmetry.space_group_name_H-M   'P 1'
#
loop_
_entity.id
_entity.type
_entity.pdbx_description
1 polymer ?
#
loop_
_entity_poly.entity_id
_entity_poly.type
_entity_poly.pdbx_seq_one_letter_code
_entity_poly.pdbx_strand_id
1 'polypeptide(L)'
;MTVDVSDIPQYFANAVRRMVIREVPTMAVEEVLIIENTSPLTNEVLSHRLSLIPFVTDLDNYNLPEECSCQSRLGCEKCVVRFVLHAEATDKVITVYSRDIQPETSSGIVRPFSGDIPVVMLAPGQRVELELYVRLGKGRKHSKWQSGIATLYEQDGKRYLYIESYGFLTPSRILKEAVKIVARKLGELEDHFMRLVSSGEQENS
;
A
#
# COMPACT_ATOMS: atom_id res chain seq x y z
N MET A 1 -13.27 9.10 8.49
CA MET A 1 -12.97 10.54 8.78
C MET A 1 -13.72 11.39 7.76
N THR A 2 -14.42 12.42 8.21
CA THR A 2 -15.11 13.38 7.33
C THR A 2 -14.51 14.76 7.52
N VAL A 3 -14.26 15.47 6.42
CA VAL A 3 -13.68 16.82 6.41
C VAL A 3 -14.60 17.73 5.59
N ASP A 4 -14.97 18.89 6.13
CA ASP A 4 -15.67 19.94 5.38
C ASP A 4 -14.69 20.57 4.39
N VAL A 5 -15.05 20.55 3.11
CA VAL A 5 -14.26 21.08 1.99
C VAL A 5 -15.06 22.08 1.16
N SER A 6 -16.04 22.73 1.79
CA SER A 6 -16.94 23.70 1.11
C SER A 6 -16.19 24.89 0.53
N ASP A 7 -15.15 25.37 1.24
CA ASP A 7 -14.34 26.51 0.83
C ASP A 7 -13.27 26.15 -0.22
N ILE A 8 -13.14 24.85 -0.55
CA ILE A 8 -12.16 24.37 -1.52
C ILE A 8 -12.85 24.18 -2.87
N PRO A 9 -12.30 24.71 -4.00
CA PRO A 9 -12.84 24.43 -5.32
C PRO A 9 -12.97 22.91 -5.57
N GLN A 10 -14.10 22.50 -6.15
CA GLN A 10 -14.45 21.08 -6.35
C GLN A 10 -13.35 20.29 -7.07
N TYR A 11 -12.68 20.89 -8.04
CA TYR A 11 -11.62 20.23 -8.79
C TYR A 11 -10.40 19.90 -7.93
N PHE A 12 -10.04 20.76 -6.94
CA PHE A 12 -8.97 20.47 -5.99
C PHE A 12 -9.39 19.38 -5.00
N ALA A 13 -10.60 19.46 -4.45
CA ALA A 13 -11.12 18.43 -3.57
C ALA A 13 -11.14 17.05 -4.28
N ASN A 14 -11.54 17.02 -5.56
CA ASN A 14 -11.53 15.80 -6.37
C ASN A 14 -10.10 15.33 -6.70
N ALA A 15 -9.15 16.25 -6.93
CA ALA A 15 -7.75 15.89 -7.11
C ALA A 15 -7.21 15.19 -5.84
N VAL A 16 -7.45 15.75 -4.64
CA VAL A 16 -7.05 15.13 -3.37
C VAL A 16 -7.71 13.76 -3.20
N ARG A 17 -9.02 13.64 -3.43
CA ARG A 17 -9.73 12.36 -3.40
C ARG A 17 -9.08 11.30 -4.29
N ARG A 18 -8.73 11.66 -5.52
CA ARG A 18 -8.05 10.75 -6.46
C ARG A 18 -6.64 10.36 -5.98
N MET A 19 -5.89 11.29 -5.35
CA MET A 19 -4.58 10.95 -4.78
C MET A 19 -4.69 9.97 -3.62
N VAL A 20 -5.71 10.12 -2.74
CA VAL A 20 -6.00 9.13 -1.68
C VAL A 20 -6.08 7.72 -2.25
N ILE A 21 -6.85 7.52 -3.30
CA ILE A 21 -7.11 6.18 -3.86
C ILE A 21 -5.90 5.63 -4.65
N ARG A 22 -5.19 6.51 -5.38
CA ARG A 22 -4.27 6.07 -6.43
C ARG A 22 -2.79 6.25 -6.13
N GLU A 23 -2.43 7.28 -5.36
CA GLU A 23 -1.04 7.73 -5.27
C GLU A 23 -0.44 7.66 -3.87
N VAL A 24 -1.27 7.66 -2.80
CA VAL A 24 -0.75 7.47 -1.44
C VAL A 24 -0.12 6.09 -1.35
N PRO A 25 1.19 5.98 -1.05
CA PRO A 25 1.84 4.69 -0.99
C PRO A 25 1.39 3.89 0.24
N THR A 26 1.27 2.58 0.09
CA THR A 26 0.99 1.65 1.19
C THR A 26 1.81 0.38 1.02
N MET A 27 2.00 -0.37 2.11
CA MET A 27 2.74 -1.62 2.11
C MET A 27 1.83 -2.82 1.84
N ALA A 28 2.25 -3.69 0.92
CA ALA A 28 1.60 -4.97 0.66
C ALA A 28 2.63 -6.02 0.22
N VAL A 29 2.29 -7.29 0.33
CA VAL A 29 3.10 -8.39 -0.19
C VAL A 29 3.17 -8.28 -1.71
N GLU A 30 4.38 -8.11 -2.26
CA GLU A 30 4.64 -8.02 -3.70
C GLU A 30 5.10 -9.35 -4.28
N GLU A 31 6.01 -10.02 -3.60
CA GLU A 31 6.52 -11.32 -4.00
C GLU A 31 6.35 -12.32 -2.86
N VAL A 32 6.08 -13.58 -3.22
CA VAL A 32 6.00 -14.72 -2.31
C VAL A 32 6.93 -15.79 -2.85
N LEU A 33 7.95 -16.15 -2.08
CA LEU A 33 8.76 -17.34 -2.34
C LEU A 33 8.11 -18.52 -1.60
N ILE A 34 7.65 -19.49 -2.35
CA ILE A 34 7.02 -20.69 -1.80
C ILE A 34 8.09 -21.77 -1.69
N ILE A 35 8.47 -22.10 -0.45
CA ILE A 35 9.42 -23.17 -0.14
C ILE A 35 8.64 -24.50 -0.14
N GLU A 36 7.51 -24.54 0.54
CA GLU A 36 6.61 -25.68 0.53
C GLU A 36 5.14 -25.27 0.67
N ASN A 37 4.26 -25.95 -0.07
CA ASN A 37 2.81 -25.79 0.02
C ASN A 37 2.14 -27.13 -0.28
N THR A 38 1.71 -27.82 0.77
CA THR A 38 0.89 -29.04 0.65
C THR A 38 -0.57 -28.79 1.04
N SER A 39 -0.96 -27.51 1.17
CA SER A 39 -2.34 -27.11 1.44
C SER A 39 -3.26 -27.36 0.23
N PRO A 40 -4.59 -27.32 0.41
CA PRO A 40 -5.53 -27.47 -0.69
C PRO A 40 -5.57 -26.28 -1.66
N LEU A 41 -4.92 -25.16 -1.32
CA LEU A 41 -4.84 -23.98 -2.19
C LEU A 41 -3.65 -24.09 -3.14
N THR A 42 -3.86 -23.71 -4.41
CA THR A 42 -2.75 -23.56 -5.35
C THR A 42 -1.84 -22.40 -4.95
N ASN A 43 -0.60 -22.42 -5.43
CA ASN A 43 0.39 -21.38 -5.12
C ASN A 43 -0.10 -19.97 -5.51
N GLU A 44 -0.78 -19.85 -6.64
CA GLU A 44 -1.33 -18.59 -7.16
C GLU A 44 -2.44 -18.06 -6.24
N VAL A 45 -3.36 -18.92 -5.82
CA VAL A 45 -4.46 -18.52 -4.94
C VAL A 45 -3.93 -18.13 -3.56
N LEU A 46 -2.98 -18.90 -3.01
CA LEU A 46 -2.36 -18.60 -1.72
C LEU A 46 -1.59 -17.27 -1.77
N SER A 47 -0.78 -17.05 -2.80
CA SER A 47 -0.03 -15.81 -3.01
C SER A 47 -0.97 -14.61 -3.19
N HIS A 48 -2.06 -14.77 -3.95
CA HIS A 48 -3.06 -13.73 -4.13
C HIS A 48 -3.72 -13.35 -2.81
N ARG A 49 -4.13 -14.33 -2.00
CA ARG A 49 -4.72 -14.08 -0.66
C ARG A 49 -3.75 -13.33 0.26
N LEU A 50 -2.49 -13.74 0.30
CA LEU A 50 -1.43 -13.08 1.07
C LEU A 50 -1.21 -11.64 0.61
N SER A 51 -1.25 -11.39 -0.72
CA SER A 51 -1.04 -10.06 -1.28
C SER A 51 -2.15 -9.06 -0.93
N LEU A 52 -3.34 -9.53 -0.58
CA LEU A 52 -4.48 -8.69 -0.19
C LEU A 52 -4.55 -8.39 1.31
N ILE A 53 -3.67 -8.97 2.13
CA ILE A 53 -3.60 -8.65 3.55
C ILE A 53 -3.03 -7.22 3.71
N PRO A 54 -3.75 -6.29 4.35
CA PRO A 54 -3.23 -4.96 4.60
C PRO A 54 -2.13 -5.00 5.67
N PHE A 55 -1.02 -4.31 5.40
CA PHE A 55 0.07 -4.13 6.34
C PHE A 55 0.12 -2.69 6.85
N VAL A 56 0.28 -2.50 8.16
CA VAL A 56 0.56 -1.17 8.73
C VAL A 56 1.79 -0.62 8.01
N THR A 57 1.66 0.59 7.49
CA THR A 57 2.64 1.17 6.58
C THR A 57 3.53 2.18 7.29
N ASP A 58 4.83 2.08 7.06
CA ASP A 58 5.83 3.04 7.50
C ASP A 58 6.36 3.83 6.28
N LEU A 59 5.89 5.07 6.14
CA LEU A 59 6.31 5.98 5.05
C LEU A 59 7.56 6.79 5.40
N ASP A 60 8.00 6.73 6.64
CA ASP A 60 9.08 7.58 7.12
C ASP A 60 10.44 6.85 7.05
N ASN A 61 10.43 5.50 7.10
CA ASN A 61 11.64 4.68 7.09
C ASN A 61 11.84 3.88 5.79
N TYR A 62 10.80 3.75 4.94
CA TYR A 62 10.89 2.97 3.71
C TYR A 62 10.66 3.81 2.47
N ASN A 63 11.40 3.51 1.41
CA ASN A 63 11.29 4.15 0.11
C ASN A 63 10.45 3.30 -0.86
N LEU A 64 9.80 3.96 -1.81
CA LEU A 64 9.24 3.27 -2.97
C LEU A 64 10.36 2.55 -3.74
N PRO A 65 10.13 1.34 -4.28
CA PRO A 65 11.15 0.61 -5.05
C PRO A 65 11.76 1.42 -6.19
N GLU A 66 10.94 2.20 -6.90
CA GLU A 66 11.38 3.08 -7.98
C GLU A 66 12.22 4.29 -7.53
N GLU A 67 12.14 4.67 -6.25
CA GLU A 67 12.88 5.78 -5.65
C GLU A 67 14.10 5.29 -4.84
N CYS A 68 14.26 3.96 -4.69
CA CYS A 68 15.34 3.37 -3.92
C CYS A 68 16.63 3.25 -4.71
N SER A 69 17.73 3.71 -4.14
CA SER A 69 19.07 3.66 -4.79
C SER A 69 19.64 2.25 -4.98
N CYS A 70 19.06 1.23 -4.34
CA CYS A 70 19.59 -0.14 -4.41
C CYS A 70 19.40 -0.81 -5.77
N GLN A 71 18.38 -0.40 -6.55
CA GLN A 71 18.00 -0.97 -7.86
C GLN A 71 17.94 -2.51 -7.90
N SER A 72 17.86 -3.15 -6.74
CA SER A 72 17.78 -4.61 -6.62
C SER A 72 16.37 -5.12 -6.91
N ARG A 73 16.25 -6.22 -7.65
CA ARG A 73 14.96 -6.87 -7.93
C ARG A 73 14.26 -7.28 -6.62
N LEU A 74 14.97 -7.88 -5.69
CA LEU A 74 14.42 -8.31 -4.40
C LEU A 74 14.36 -7.16 -3.39
N GLY A 75 14.98 -6.00 -3.70
CA GLY A 75 15.04 -4.85 -2.83
C GLY A 75 16.15 -4.92 -1.77
N CYS A 76 16.15 -3.97 -0.87
CA CYS A 76 17.05 -3.89 0.28
C CYS A 76 16.26 -3.49 1.53
N GLU A 77 16.91 -3.44 2.68
CA GLU A 77 16.31 -3.09 3.97
C GLU A 77 15.60 -1.72 3.99
N LYS A 78 15.91 -0.83 3.03
CA LYS A 78 15.26 0.49 2.90
C LYS A 78 13.99 0.47 2.04
N CYS A 79 13.68 -0.61 1.34
CA CYS A 79 12.52 -0.67 0.44
C CYS A 79 11.72 -1.98 0.53
N VAL A 80 12.19 -2.95 1.32
CA VAL A 80 11.54 -4.24 1.54
C VAL A 80 11.59 -4.64 3.01
N VAL A 81 10.50 -5.17 3.49
CA VAL A 81 10.45 -5.90 4.77
C VAL A 81 10.14 -7.36 4.47
N ARG A 82 10.97 -8.26 4.99
CA ARG A 82 10.78 -9.70 4.81
C ARG A 82 10.03 -10.31 6.00
N PHE A 83 9.07 -11.15 5.67
CA PHE A 83 8.31 -11.94 6.63
C PHE A 83 8.38 -13.40 6.23
N VAL A 84 8.20 -14.27 7.22
CA VAL A 84 8.09 -15.71 7.03
C VAL A 84 6.75 -16.21 7.54
N LEU A 85 6.21 -17.22 6.89
CA LEU A 85 5.04 -17.96 7.33
C LEU A 85 5.39 -19.44 7.34
N HIS A 86 5.42 -20.03 8.52
CA HIS A 86 5.58 -21.46 8.71
C HIS A 86 4.42 -22.00 9.55
N ALA A 87 3.71 -22.98 9.02
CA ALA A 87 2.62 -23.65 9.73
C ALA A 87 2.49 -25.10 9.27
N GLU A 88 2.30 -26.01 10.22
CA GLU A 88 2.10 -27.45 9.99
C GLU A 88 0.95 -27.96 10.85
N ALA A 89 0.08 -28.75 10.25
CA ALA A 89 -1.00 -29.44 10.93
C ALA A 89 -0.60 -30.90 11.20
N THR A 90 -0.39 -31.27 12.48
CA THR A 90 -0.02 -32.65 12.86
C THR A 90 -1.24 -33.54 13.04
N ASP A 91 -2.09 -33.25 14.03
CA ASP A 91 -3.15 -34.19 14.47
C ASP A 91 -4.57 -33.73 14.11
N LYS A 92 -4.76 -32.45 13.89
CA LYS A 92 -6.07 -31.82 13.64
C LYS A 92 -6.00 -30.76 12.58
N VAL A 93 -7.16 -30.43 12.01
CA VAL A 93 -7.29 -29.28 11.11
C VAL A 93 -6.96 -28.00 11.87
N ILE A 94 -6.09 -27.17 11.30
CA ILE A 94 -5.77 -25.84 11.82
C ILE A 94 -6.09 -24.78 10.79
N THR A 95 -6.42 -23.57 11.24
CA THR A 95 -6.53 -22.39 10.39
C THR A 95 -5.30 -21.52 10.64
N VAL A 96 -4.58 -21.22 9.59
CA VAL A 96 -3.45 -20.28 9.57
C VAL A 96 -4.01 -18.87 9.39
N TYR A 97 -3.58 -17.95 10.22
CA TYR A 97 -4.04 -16.56 10.23
C TYR A 97 -2.91 -15.60 9.93
N SER A 98 -3.25 -14.35 9.65
CA SER A 98 -2.27 -13.28 9.42
C SER A 98 -1.33 -13.03 10.62
N ARG A 99 -1.71 -13.36 11.85
CA ARG A 99 -0.84 -13.30 13.03
C ARG A 99 0.31 -14.31 13.01
N ASP A 100 0.19 -15.37 12.20
CA ASP A 100 1.23 -16.39 12.05
C ASP A 100 2.34 -15.92 11.08
N ILE A 101 2.13 -14.81 10.38
CA ILE A 101 3.13 -14.14 9.55
C ILE A 101 4.09 -13.38 10.47
N GLN A 102 5.33 -13.84 10.55
CA GLN A 102 6.34 -13.29 11.45
C GLN A 102 7.41 -12.53 10.65
N PRO A 103 7.92 -11.39 11.14
CA PRO A 103 9.03 -10.71 10.50
C PRO A 103 10.32 -11.54 10.64
N GLU A 104 11.12 -11.64 9.57
CA GLU A 104 12.43 -12.30 9.59
C GLU A 104 13.44 -11.52 10.44
N THR A 105 13.34 -10.19 10.38
CA THR A 105 14.15 -9.25 11.17
C THR A 105 13.23 -8.19 11.80
N SER A 106 13.81 -7.21 12.51
CA SER A 106 13.00 -6.12 13.04
C SER A 106 12.28 -5.39 11.91
N SER A 107 10.93 -5.37 11.95
CA SER A 107 10.06 -4.72 10.97
C SER A 107 9.55 -3.35 11.43
N GLY A 108 10.00 -2.87 12.60
CA GLY A 108 9.49 -1.65 13.20
C GLY A 108 7.98 -1.74 13.44
N ILE A 109 7.23 -0.81 12.86
CA ILE A 109 5.75 -0.79 12.95
C ILE A 109 5.06 -1.65 11.87
N VAL A 110 5.82 -2.14 10.86
CA VAL A 110 5.27 -2.89 9.73
C VAL A 110 4.85 -4.28 10.20
N ARG A 111 3.56 -4.57 10.07
CA ARG A 111 2.94 -5.85 10.44
C ARG A 111 1.57 -5.97 9.77
N PRO A 112 0.98 -7.15 9.66
CA PRO A 112 -0.42 -7.26 9.28
C PRO A 112 -1.31 -6.37 10.17
N PHE A 113 -2.24 -5.63 9.56
CA PHE A 113 -3.13 -4.70 10.29
C PHE A 113 -4.00 -5.44 11.31
N SER A 114 -4.55 -6.59 10.92
CA SER A 114 -5.31 -7.49 11.80
C SER A 114 -4.60 -8.84 11.86
N GLY A 115 -4.56 -9.45 13.03
CA GLY A 115 -4.05 -10.82 13.24
C GLY A 115 -5.07 -11.91 12.90
N ASP A 116 -6.33 -11.56 12.65
CA ASP A 116 -7.43 -12.53 12.54
C ASP A 116 -7.90 -12.79 11.09
N ILE A 117 -7.10 -12.37 10.10
CA ILE A 117 -7.41 -12.64 8.70
C ILE A 117 -7.03 -14.10 8.39
N PRO A 118 -7.98 -14.98 8.01
CA PRO A 118 -7.68 -16.37 7.71
C PRO A 118 -6.95 -16.47 6.36
N VAL A 119 -5.80 -17.14 6.36
CA VAL A 119 -4.97 -17.35 5.16
C VAL A 119 -5.33 -18.66 4.49
N VAL A 120 -5.18 -19.78 5.20
CA VAL A 120 -5.43 -21.14 4.69
C VAL A 120 -5.81 -22.08 5.83
N MET A 121 -6.57 -23.13 5.52
CA MET A 121 -6.81 -24.25 6.42
C MET A 121 -5.93 -25.42 6.00
N LEU A 122 -5.27 -26.04 7.00
CA LEU A 122 -4.41 -27.22 6.80
C LEU A 122 -5.05 -28.43 7.47
N ALA A 123 -5.17 -29.54 6.74
CA ALA A 123 -5.52 -30.83 7.28
C ALA A 123 -4.29 -31.54 7.87
N PRO A 124 -4.45 -32.57 8.73
CA PRO A 124 -3.34 -33.32 9.27
C PRO A 124 -2.34 -33.78 8.19
N GLY A 125 -1.05 -33.56 8.44
CA GLY A 125 0.04 -33.86 7.51
C GLY A 125 0.28 -32.78 6.46
N GLN A 126 -0.51 -31.69 6.42
CA GLN A 126 -0.29 -30.55 5.52
C GLN A 126 0.51 -29.46 6.18
N ARG A 127 1.34 -28.76 5.36
CA ARG A 127 2.17 -27.66 5.81
C ARG A 127 2.32 -26.59 4.74
N VAL A 128 2.66 -25.38 5.19
CA VAL A 128 3.06 -24.27 4.33
C VAL A 128 4.34 -23.64 4.91
N GLU A 129 5.29 -23.34 4.03
CA GLU A 129 6.51 -22.62 4.35
C GLU A 129 6.79 -21.59 3.24
N LEU A 130 6.76 -20.30 3.60
CA LEU A 130 6.76 -19.20 2.64
C LEU A 130 7.65 -18.05 3.15
N GLU A 131 8.29 -17.33 2.22
CA GLU A 131 8.88 -16.02 2.47
C GLU A 131 8.05 -14.97 1.74
N LEU A 132 7.77 -13.86 2.43
CA LEU A 132 6.93 -12.77 1.94
C LEU A 132 7.75 -11.49 1.86
N TYR A 133 7.75 -10.85 0.69
CA TYR A 133 8.44 -9.59 0.44
C TYR A 133 7.42 -8.47 0.40
N VAL A 134 7.36 -7.69 1.50
CA VAL A 134 6.42 -6.58 1.68
C VAL A 134 7.09 -5.27 1.26
N ARG A 135 6.44 -4.52 0.36
CA ARG A 135 6.98 -3.28 -0.24
C ARG A 135 5.92 -2.19 -0.31
N LEU A 136 6.40 -0.95 -0.37
CA LEU A 136 5.57 0.18 -0.76
C LEU A 136 5.17 0.08 -2.23
N GLY A 137 3.92 0.43 -2.50
CA GLY A 137 3.39 0.59 -3.84
C GLY A 137 2.22 1.56 -3.87
N LYS A 138 1.68 1.85 -5.04
CA LYS A 138 0.62 2.82 -5.26
C LYS A 138 -0.63 2.14 -5.81
N GLY A 139 -1.80 2.57 -5.38
CA GLY A 139 -3.09 2.04 -5.82
C GLY A 139 -3.30 2.09 -7.33
N ARG A 140 -2.62 3.00 -8.04
CA ARG A 140 -2.64 3.04 -9.52
C ARG A 140 -1.98 1.83 -10.18
N LYS A 141 -1.04 1.16 -9.48
CA LYS A 141 -0.35 -0.05 -9.98
C LYS A 141 -1.23 -1.28 -9.75
N HIS A 142 -1.78 -1.42 -8.55
CA HIS A 142 -2.67 -2.52 -8.19
C HIS A 142 -3.50 -2.15 -6.96
N SER A 143 -4.75 -2.61 -6.89
CA SER A 143 -5.69 -2.32 -5.81
C SER A 143 -5.22 -2.77 -4.43
N LYS A 144 -4.32 -3.74 -4.32
CA LYS A 144 -3.71 -4.16 -3.04
C LYS A 144 -2.99 -3.02 -2.30
N TRP A 145 -2.57 -1.97 -3.02
CA TRP A 145 -1.96 -0.76 -2.45
C TRP A 145 -2.92 0.42 -2.36
N GLN A 146 -4.20 0.22 -2.59
CA GLN A 146 -5.18 1.29 -2.39
C GLN A 146 -5.30 1.58 -0.90
N SER A 147 -5.01 2.82 -0.48
CA SER A 147 -4.94 3.18 0.94
C SER A 147 -6.28 3.15 1.67
N GLY A 148 -7.39 3.26 0.91
CA GLY A 148 -8.73 3.29 1.45
C GLY A 148 -9.76 3.76 0.44
N ILE A 149 -10.97 4.07 0.93
CA ILE A 149 -12.05 4.68 0.16
C ILE A 149 -12.01 6.19 0.39
N ALA A 150 -12.26 6.96 -0.68
CA ALA A 150 -12.46 8.40 -0.59
C ALA A 150 -13.62 8.83 -1.47
N THR A 151 -14.59 9.55 -0.88
CA THR A 151 -15.80 10.00 -1.55
C THR A 151 -16.07 11.47 -1.25
N LEU A 152 -16.47 12.24 -2.28
CA LEU A 152 -17.03 13.58 -2.12
C LEU A 152 -18.56 13.48 -2.13
N TYR A 153 -19.20 14.15 -1.21
CA TYR A 153 -20.65 14.25 -1.17
C TYR A 153 -21.09 15.63 -0.68
N GLU A 154 -22.34 15.98 -0.96
CA GLU A 154 -22.96 17.22 -0.49
C GLU A 154 -24.07 16.86 0.51
N GLN A 155 -24.12 17.59 1.61
CA GLN A 155 -25.17 17.50 2.62
C GLN A 155 -25.41 18.88 3.20
N ASP A 156 -26.68 19.29 3.29
CA ASP A 156 -27.11 20.58 3.86
C ASP A 156 -26.39 21.80 3.25
N GLY A 157 -26.15 21.76 1.93
CA GLY A 157 -25.46 22.82 1.19
C GLY A 157 -23.95 22.90 1.44
N LYS A 158 -23.38 21.94 2.14
CA LYS A 158 -21.94 21.82 2.39
C LYS A 158 -21.36 20.61 1.67
N ARG A 159 -20.09 20.75 1.29
CA ARG A 159 -19.35 19.66 0.65
C ARG A 159 -18.38 19.00 1.61
N TYR A 160 -18.40 17.67 1.63
CA TYR A 160 -17.58 16.86 2.51
C TYR A 160 -16.70 15.88 1.72
N LEU A 161 -15.47 15.70 2.21
CA LEU A 161 -14.60 14.60 1.81
C LEU A 161 -14.62 13.54 2.90
N TYR A 162 -15.16 12.37 2.58
CA TYR A 162 -15.11 11.18 3.44
C TYR A 162 -13.91 10.32 3.08
N ILE A 163 -13.15 9.87 4.08
CA ILE A 163 -12.02 8.95 3.93
C ILE A 163 -12.15 7.82 4.94
N GLU A 164 -12.10 6.60 4.44
CA GLU A 164 -12.04 5.36 5.22
C GLU A 164 -10.77 4.59 4.87
N SER A 165 -9.97 4.26 5.89
CA SER A 165 -8.72 3.51 5.70
C SER A 165 -8.99 2.00 5.67
N TYR A 166 -8.23 1.28 4.84
CA TYR A 166 -8.19 -0.19 4.89
C TYR A 166 -7.22 -0.75 5.95
N GLY A 167 -6.66 0.12 6.80
CA GLY A 167 -5.77 -0.29 7.89
C GLY A 167 -4.29 -0.03 7.64
N PHE A 168 -3.90 0.41 6.46
CA PHE A 168 -2.49 0.71 6.14
C PHE A 168 -1.94 1.92 6.91
N LEU A 169 -2.73 2.99 6.98
CA LEU A 169 -2.42 4.29 7.58
C LEU A 169 -3.66 4.86 8.24
N THR A 170 -3.50 5.79 9.17
CA THR A 170 -4.64 6.54 9.70
C THR A 170 -5.26 7.44 8.62
N PRO A 171 -6.59 7.68 8.62
CA PRO A 171 -7.24 8.55 7.64
C PRO A 171 -6.63 9.96 7.56
N SER A 172 -6.19 10.52 8.70
CA SER A 172 -5.51 11.81 8.76
C SER A 172 -4.14 11.78 8.07
N ARG A 173 -3.36 10.69 8.23
CA ARG A 173 -2.08 10.52 7.53
C ARG A 173 -2.31 10.37 6.03
N ILE A 174 -3.32 9.59 5.62
CA ILE A 174 -3.69 9.43 4.21
C ILE A 174 -4.00 10.78 3.57
N LEU A 175 -4.85 11.60 4.20
CA LEU A 175 -5.19 12.92 3.70
C LEU A 175 -3.95 13.83 3.60
N LYS A 176 -3.12 13.86 4.64
CA LYS A 176 -1.88 14.65 4.65
C LYS A 176 -0.94 14.28 3.50
N GLU A 177 -0.74 12.99 3.26
CA GLU A 177 0.10 12.52 2.16
C GLU A 177 -0.53 12.81 0.79
N ALA A 178 -1.86 12.66 0.64
CA ALA A 178 -2.56 13.00 -0.59
C ALA A 178 -2.40 14.48 -0.96
N VAL A 179 -2.52 15.38 0.02
CA VAL A 179 -2.32 16.83 -0.19
C VAL A 179 -0.87 17.14 -0.59
N LYS A 180 0.12 16.54 0.10
CA LYS A 180 1.55 16.67 -0.27
C LYS A 180 1.81 16.22 -1.73
N ILE A 181 1.18 15.10 -2.14
CA ILE A 181 1.33 14.59 -3.50
C ILE A 181 0.73 15.56 -4.53
N VAL A 182 -0.44 16.18 -4.25
CA VAL A 182 -1.02 17.20 -5.12
C VAL A 182 -0.08 18.40 -5.23
N ALA A 183 0.43 18.93 -4.10
CA ALA A 183 1.34 20.07 -4.08
C ALA A 183 2.62 19.79 -4.88
N ARG A 184 3.24 18.62 -4.69
CA ARG A 184 4.43 18.20 -5.45
C ARG A 184 4.16 18.15 -6.95
N LYS A 185 3.04 17.52 -7.37
CA LYS A 185 2.68 17.42 -8.80
C LYS A 185 2.40 18.78 -9.44
N LEU A 186 1.87 19.73 -8.68
CA LEU A 186 1.68 21.11 -9.17
C LEU A 186 3.03 21.81 -9.34
N GLY A 187 3.96 21.67 -8.41
CA GLY A 187 5.32 22.19 -8.56
C GLY A 187 6.06 21.58 -9.77
N GLU A 188 6.00 20.27 -9.95
CA GLU A 188 6.58 19.59 -11.12
C GLU A 188 6.00 20.13 -12.45
N LEU A 189 4.70 20.43 -12.47
CA LEU A 189 4.02 21.03 -13.62
C LEU A 189 4.49 22.45 -13.87
N GLU A 190 4.58 23.28 -12.82
CA GLU A 190 5.11 24.65 -12.90
C GLU A 190 6.53 24.66 -13.47
N ASP A 191 7.43 23.84 -12.93
CA ASP A 191 8.81 23.72 -13.41
C ASP A 191 8.88 23.30 -14.89
N HIS A 192 7.96 22.44 -15.33
CA HIS A 192 7.90 22.02 -16.72
C HIS A 192 7.49 23.18 -17.65
N PHE A 193 6.45 23.93 -17.29
CA PHE A 193 6.01 25.08 -18.07
C PHE A 193 7.06 26.19 -18.11
N MET A 194 7.73 26.49 -17.00
CA MET A 194 8.80 27.49 -16.96
C MET A 194 9.96 27.14 -17.88
N ARG A 195 10.32 25.84 -17.97
CA ARG A 195 11.32 25.37 -18.94
C ARG A 195 10.89 25.57 -20.39
N LEU A 196 9.63 25.32 -20.72
CA LEU A 196 9.09 25.53 -22.09
C LEU A 196 9.08 27.00 -22.48
N VAL A 197 8.72 27.91 -21.57
CA VAL A 197 8.76 29.36 -21.81
C VAL A 197 10.18 29.81 -22.10
N SER A 198 11.16 29.42 -21.27
CA SER A 198 12.57 29.82 -21.45
C SER A 198 13.20 29.24 -22.73
N SER A 199 12.81 28.05 -23.17
CA SER A 199 13.29 27.50 -24.46
C SER A 199 12.67 28.20 -25.67
N GLY A 200 11.38 28.58 -25.61
CA GLY A 200 10.71 29.33 -26.68
C GLY A 200 11.24 30.75 -26.86
N GLU A 201 11.76 31.38 -25.81
CA GLU A 201 12.40 32.70 -25.90
C GLU A 201 13.76 32.67 -26.61
N GLN A 202 14.49 31.53 -26.52
CA GLN A 202 15.77 31.33 -27.17
C GLN A 202 15.68 31.05 -28.68
N GLU A 203 14.58 30.48 -29.16
CA GLU A 203 14.34 30.25 -30.60
C GLU A 203 13.87 31.50 -31.36
N ASN A 204 13.40 32.54 -30.65
CA ASN A 204 12.92 33.79 -31.23
C ASN A 204 13.91 34.98 -31.13
N SER A 205 15.15 34.72 -30.70
CA SER A 205 16.25 35.70 -30.60
C SER A 205 17.36 35.38 -31.60
#